data_1d7c6c5c6a8163dafd669a560fb644b5
#
_entry.id   1d7c6c5c6a8163dafd669a560fb644b5
#
_cell.length_a   1.000
_cell.length_b   1.000
_cell.length_c   1.000
_cell.angle_alpha   90.00
_cell.angle_beta   90.00
_cell.angle_gamma   90.00
#
_symmetry.space_group_name_H-M   'P 1'
#
loop_
_entity.id
_entity.type
_entity.pdbx_description
1 polymer ?
#
loop_
_entity_poly.entity_id
_entity_poly.type
_entity_poly.pdbx_seq_one_letter_code
_entity_poly.pdbx_strand_id
1 'polypeptide(L)'
;MTKNMKIIADLHVHSRFSRACSKDLTLENNASWCEKKGVNVLGTGDFTHPLWFKEIEEKLVEAEPGLYKLKSVLENLPAGRQVRFMMTTEVSQIYKRGGKVRRVHNLIFAPSIECVKKINAWLDEHKFNRKSDGRPILGIDSEVLYRELKNLDDRIVLAPAHAWTPWFAVFGSKSGFDSLQDCFGEMTKEVFAIETGLSSDPAMNRALSVLDRLSLISNSDAHSPQNFGREANVFEIEDSRLSFDELMRVLRERDLVHFLYTIEFFPEEGKYHVDGHAPCGLRFSVAETKRLKGLCPKCGKLITVGVLSRVEDLADRSFAEAGSMMMPGEKGEASLARTAEFVPFKSIVPLPQVLAECLNVSSVSSKKVMVLYEEMIAKLGNEFFILLDAPVVEIRSAFGETVAEAISRVRAGKVSINPGYDGIFGTVRIFSDKEKENFQRKLF
;
A
#
# COMPACT_ATOMS: atom_id res chain seq x y z
N MET A 1 -8.58 -16.91 -28.60
CA MET A 1 -7.46 -16.07 -28.15
C MET A 1 -7.69 -15.75 -26.69
N THR A 2 -6.85 -16.22 -25.83
CA THR A 2 -6.86 -15.92 -24.39
C THR A 2 -6.54 -14.43 -24.23
N LYS A 3 -7.35 -13.73 -23.44
CA LYS A 3 -7.25 -12.28 -23.28
C LYS A 3 -6.44 -12.00 -22.01
N ASN A 4 -5.31 -11.33 -22.14
CA ASN A 4 -4.61 -10.75 -20.98
C ASN A 4 -5.46 -9.65 -20.35
N MET A 5 -5.46 -9.61 -19.03
CA MET A 5 -6.18 -8.60 -18.26
C MET A 5 -5.26 -7.89 -17.31
N LYS A 6 -5.41 -6.58 -17.24
CA LYS A 6 -4.81 -5.74 -16.21
C LYS A 6 -5.57 -5.98 -14.89
N ILE A 7 -4.87 -6.44 -13.88
CA ILE A 7 -5.39 -6.73 -12.54
C ILE A 7 -4.74 -5.74 -11.56
N ILE A 8 -5.56 -4.95 -10.90
CA ILE A 8 -5.13 -4.07 -9.81
C ILE A 8 -5.50 -4.75 -8.50
N ALA A 9 -4.50 -5.01 -7.65
CA ALA A 9 -4.64 -5.73 -6.40
C ALA A 9 -4.18 -4.88 -5.21
N ASP A 10 -5.04 -4.75 -4.20
CA ASP A 10 -4.75 -4.17 -2.91
C ASP A 10 -4.94 -5.27 -1.84
N LEU A 11 -3.84 -5.79 -1.34
CA LEU A 11 -3.81 -7.03 -0.58
C LEU A 11 -3.66 -6.83 0.94
N HIS A 12 -3.54 -5.56 1.39
CA HIS A 12 -3.46 -5.21 2.79
C HIS A 12 -4.52 -4.16 3.14
N VAL A 13 -5.60 -4.66 3.69
CA VAL A 13 -6.71 -3.86 4.21
C VAL A 13 -7.18 -4.43 5.53
N HIS A 14 -8.02 -3.68 6.25
CA HIS A 14 -8.63 -4.12 7.50
C HIS A 14 -10.14 -4.28 7.38
N SER A 15 -10.73 -4.93 8.36
CA SER A 15 -12.18 -5.04 8.53
C SER A 15 -12.66 -4.06 9.60
N ARG A 16 -13.98 -3.98 9.75
CA ARG A 16 -14.62 -3.20 10.83
C ARG A 16 -14.33 -3.71 12.26
N PHE A 17 -13.64 -4.84 12.39
CA PHE A 17 -13.24 -5.42 13.66
C PHE A 17 -11.85 -5.00 14.12
N SER A 18 -11.08 -4.33 13.26
CA SER A 18 -9.80 -3.73 13.63
C SER A 18 -9.96 -2.35 14.26
N ARG A 19 -9.04 -2.02 15.19
CA ARG A 19 -9.03 -0.72 15.86
C ARG A 19 -8.85 0.42 14.86
N ALA A 20 -9.52 1.53 15.15
CA ALA A 20 -9.49 2.75 14.34
C ALA A 20 -10.07 2.58 12.92
N CYS A 21 -10.73 1.47 12.63
CA CYS A 21 -11.34 1.19 11.34
C CYS A 21 -12.81 1.65 11.26
N SER A 22 -13.23 2.02 10.05
CA SER A 22 -14.62 2.35 9.76
C SER A 22 -15.53 1.15 9.95
N LYS A 23 -16.72 1.38 10.49
CA LYS A 23 -17.78 0.36 10.55
C LYS A 23 -18.31 -0.03 9.17
N ASP A 24 -18.04 0.78 8.16
CA ASP A 24 -18.43 0.57 6.77
C ASP A 24 -17.58 -0.49 6.04
N LEU A 25 -16.52 -0.99 6.66
CA LEU A 25 -15.69 -2.08 6.13
C LEU A 25 -16.41 -3.43 6.24
N THR A 26 -17.44 -3.60 5.40
CA THR A 26 -18.17 -4.85 5.18
C THR A 26 -17.82 -5.41 3.80
N LEU A 27 -17.96 -6.71 3.58
CA LEU A 27 -17.60 -7.32 2.28
C LEU A 27 -18.35 -6.69 1.11
N GLU A 28 -19.63 -6.39 1.28
CA GLU A 28 -20.48 -5.78 0.26
C GLU A 28 -20.05 -4.35 -0.07
N ASN A 29 -19.79 -3.55 0.95
CA ASN A 29 -19.36 -2.17 0.75
C ASN A 29 -17.93 -2.11 0.21
N ASN A 30 -17.07 -3.03 0.64
CA ASN A 30 -15.72 -3.18 0.11
C ASN A 30 -15.76 -3.48 -1.40
N ALA A 31 -16.62 -4.41 -1.84
CA ALA A 31 -16.79 -4.69 -3.27
C ALA A 31 -17.26 -3.45 -4.05
N SER A 32 -18.26 -2.72 -3.53
CA SER A 32 -18.76 -1.49 -4.17
C SER A 32 -17.67 -0.41 -4.31
N TRP A 33 -16.84 -0.21 -3.28
CA TRP A 33 -15.74 0.75 -3.35
C TRP A 33 -14.63 0.29 -4.30
N CYS A 34 -14.34 -1.01 -4.35
CA CYS A 34 -13.37 -1.56 -5.30
C CYS A 34 -13.79 -1.31 -6.75
N GLU A 35 -15.09 -1.44 -7.07
CA GLU A 35 -15.62 -1.10 -8.40
C GLU A 35 -15.40 0.38 -8.74
N LYS A 36 -15.69 1.29 -7.81
CA LYS A 36 -15.47 2.73 -7.98
C LYS A 36 -13.98 3.06 -8.13
N LYS A 37 -13.12 2.39 -7.38
CA LYS A 37 -11.67 2.58 -7.41
C LYS A 37 -11.01 1.93 -8.63
N GLY A 38 -11.56 0.82 -9.13
CA GLY A 38 -10.96 -0.02 -10.17
C GLY A 38 -10.03 -1.09 -9.60
N VAL A 39 -10.19 -1.47 -8.32
CA VAL A 39 -9.48 -2.59 -7.68
C VAL A 39 -10.17 -3.90 -8.09
N ASN A 40 -9.40 -4.84 -8.62
CA ASN A 40 -9.91 -6.12 -9.12
C ASN A 40 -9.77 -7.25 -8.08
N VAL A 41 -8.69 -7.20 -7.28
CA VAL A 41 -8.43 -8.16 -6.20
C VAL A 41 -8.18 -7.39 -4.92
N LEU A 42 -8.99 -7.66 -3.89
CA LEU A 42 -8.85 -7.06 -2.56
C LEU A 42 -8.50 -8.14 -1.55
N GLY A 43 -7.58 -7.85 -0.65
CA GLY A 43 -7.38 -8.67 0.55
C GLY A 43 -8.64 -8.66 1.42
N THR A 44 -8.98 -9.79 2.06
CA THR A 44 -10.09 -9.80 3.03
C THR A 44 -9.78 -8.98 4.26
N GLY A 45 -8.48 -8.87 4.60
CA GLY A 45 -8.04 -8.42 5.91
C GLY A 45 -8.59 -9.30 7.04
N ASP A 46 -7.95 -9.26 8.18
CA ASP A 46 -8.46 -9.68 9.48
C ASP A 46 -9.12 -11.09 9.55
N PHE A 47 -8.78 -12.02 8.65
CA PHE A 47 -9.40 -13.36 8.63
C PHE A 47 -9.18 -14.14 9.94
N THR A 48 -8.31 -13.67 10.79
CA THR A 48 -8.10 -14.24 12.12
C THR A 48 -9.22 -13.91 13.10
N HIS A 49 -9.95 -12.80 12.91
CA HIS A 49 -11.04 -12.40 13.81
C HIS A 49 -12.26 -13.32 13.64
N PRO A 50 -12.78 -13.98 14.71
CA PRO A 50 -13.80 -15.03 14.59
C PRO A 50 -15.09 -14.58 13.91
N LEU A 51 -15.57 -13.36 14.22
CA LEU A 51 -16.81 -12.85 13.64
C LEU A 51 -16.62 -12.44 12.17
N TRP A 52 -15.45 -11.90 11.82
CA TRP A 52 -15.15 -11.56 10.44
C TRP A 52 -14.98 -12.81 9.58
N PHE A 53 -14.27 -13.81 10.09
CA PHE A 53 -14.08 -15.07 9.38
C PHE A 53 -15.41 -15.78 9.13
N LYS A 54 -16.34 -15.76 10.10
CA LYS A 54 -17.70 -16.27 9.92
C LYS A 54 -18.42 -15.56 8.76
N GLU A 55 -18.32 -14.23 8.65
CA GLU A 55 -18.92 -13.48 7.54
C GLU A 55 -18.27 -13.86 6.20
N ILE A 56 -16.95 -14.06 6.18
CA ILE A 56 -16.22 -14.54 4.98
C ILE A 56 -16.80 -15.88 4.53
N GLU A 57 -16.95 -16.87 5.41
CA GLU A 57 -17.50 -18.19 5.08
C GLU A 57 -18.95 -18.12 4.61
N GLU A 58 -19.75 -17.28 5.25
CA GLU A 58 -21.17 -17.13 4.90
C GLU A 58 -21.40 -16.44 3.56
N LYS A 59 -20.60 -15.41 3.24
CA LYS A 59 -20.86 -14.49 2.14
C LYS A 59 -20.02 -14.69 0.90
N LEU A 60 -18.86 -15.35 1.01
CA LEU A 60 -17.95 -15.55 -0.11
C LEU A 60 -18.08 -16.98 -0.69
N VAL A 61 -17.83 -17.09 -1.98
CA VAL A 61 -17.72 -18.34 -2.73
C VAL A 61 -16.49 -18.27 -3.63
N GLU A 62 -15.78 -19.37 -3.77
CA GLU A 62 -14.63 -19.44 -4.65
C GLU A 62 -15.04 -19.20 -6.11
N ALA A 63 -14.27 -18.36 -6.79
CA ALA A 63 -14.49 -17.99 -8.18
C ALA A 63 -13.37 -18.53 -9.09
N GLU A 64 -12.14 -18.28 -8.73
CA GLU A 64 -10.93 -18.89 -9.28
C GLU A 64 -10.12 -19.49 -8.11
N PRO A 65 -9.18 -20.43 -8.35
CA PRO A 65 -8.46 -21.09 -7.27
C PRO A 65 -7.82 -20.10 -6.28
N GLY A 66 -8.29 -20.11 -5.02
CA GLY A 66 -7.85 -19.21 -3.95
C GLY A 66 -8.34 -17.76 -4.02
N LEU A 67 -9.23 -17.45 -4.97
CA LEU A 67 -9.87 -16.15 -5.09
C LEU A 67 -11.39 -16.29 -4.99
N TYR A 68 -12.01 -15.40 -4.23
CA TYR A 68 -13.40 -15.49 -3.83
C TYR A 68 -14.22 -14.30 -4.31
N LYS A 69 -15.53 -14.47 -4.47
CA LYS A 69 -16.49 -13.40 -4.80
C LYS A 69 -17.68 -13.44 -3.87
N LEU A 70 -18.46 -12.37 -3.81
CA LEU A 70 -19.72 -12.34 -3.07
C LEU A 70 -20.74 -13.28 -3.70
N LYS A 71 -21.43 -14.08 -2.87
CA LYS A 71 -22.53 -14.95 -3.28
C LYS A 71 -23.74 -14.15 -3.77
N SER A 72 -24.05 -13.02 -3.12
CA SER A 72 -25.25 -12.21 -3.37
C SER A 72 -25.23 -11.39 -4.65
N VAL A 73 -24.07 -11.20 -5.27
CA VAL A 73 -23.90 -10.35 -6.46
C VAL A 73 -24.05 -11.14 -7.77
N LEU A 74 -24.38 -12.43 -7.68
CA LEU A 74 -24.48 -13.32 -8.85
C LEU A 74 -25.63 -12.96 -9.82
N GLU A 75 -26.62 -12.15 -9.41
CA GLU A 75 -27.85 -11.97 -10.19
C GLU A 75 -27.99 -10.64 -10.92
N ASN A 76 -27.23 -9.57 -10.60
CA ASN A 76 -27.57 -8.21 -11.06
C ASN A 76 -26.42 -7.29 -11.52
N LEU A 77 -25.21 -7.78 -11.80
CA LEU A 77 -24.15 -6.91 -12.31
C LEU A 77 -24.05 -6.91 -13.84
N PRO A 78 -23.75 -5.74 -14.45
CA PRO A 78 -23.36 -5.69 -15.87
C PRO A 78 -22.19 -6.63 -16.13
N ALA A 79 -22.01 -7.05 -17.38
CA ALA A 79 -21.02 -8.02 -17.85
C ALA A 79 -19.55 -7.60 -17.62
N GLY A 80 -19.18 -7.30 -16.36
CA GLY A 80 -17.85 -7.01 -15.89
C GLY A 80 -17.41 -8.07 -14.87
N ARG A 81 -16.11 -8.24 -14.72
CA ARG A 81 -15.57 -9.14 -13.69
C ARG A 81 -15.84 -8.55 -12.31
N GLN A 82 -16.60 -9.24 -11.48
CA GLN A 82 -16.79 -8.88 -10.07
C GLN A 82 -15.45 -8.83 -9.35
N VAL A 83 -15.36 -7.98 -8.31
CA VAL A 83 -14.21 -7.93 -7.41
C VAL A 83 -13.93 -9.31 -6.81
N ARG A 84 -12.66 -9.66 -6.73
CA ARG A 84 -12.18 -10.88 -6.07
C ARG A 84 -11.61 -10.55 -4.70
N PHE A 85 -11.80 -11.46 -3.76
CA PHE A 85 -11.23 -11.40 -2.42
C PHE A 85 -10.18 -12.47 -2.28
N MET A 86 -8.99 -12.10 -1.81
CA MET A 86 -7.91 -13.01 -1.42
C MET A 86 -7.87 -13.11 0.10
N MET A 87 -7.68 -14.30 0.64
CA MET A 87 -7.56 -14.50 2.10
C MET A 87 -6.27 -13.88 2.61
N THR A 88 -6.36 -12.73 3.27
CA THR A 88 -5.22 -12.01 3.85
C THR A 88 -5.51 -11.57 5.29
N THR A 89 -4.48 -11.39 6.08
CA THR A 89 -4.55 -10.78 7.41
C THR A 89 -3.21 -10.16 7.77
N GLU A 90 -3.24 -9.09 8.56
CA GLU A 90 -2.08 -8.58 9.26
C GLU A 90 -2.04 -9.15 10.68
N VAL A 91 -0.85 -9.48 11.17
CA VAL A 91 -0.62 -9.86 12.57
C VAL A 91 0.42 -8.95 13.19
N SER A 92 0.16 -8.55 14.44
CA SER A 92 1.09 -7.74 15.24
C SER A 92 1.92 -8.66 16.13
N GLN A 93 3.23 -8.62 16.01
CA GLN A 93 4.12 -9.47 16.81
C GLN A 93 4.91 -8.62 17.80
N ILE A 94 4.88 -9.01 19.08
CA ILE A 94 5.64 -8.37 20.16
C ILE A 94 6.39 -9.46 20.93
N TYR A 95 7.71 -9.49 20.79
CA TYR A 95 8.56 -10.54 21.39
C TYR A 95 9.95 -10.02 21.73
N LYS A 96 10.76 -10.85 22.41
CA LYS A 96 12.16 -10.53 22.70
C LYS A 96 13.09 -11.28 21.75
N ARG A 97 13.99 -10.55 21.08
CA ARG A 97 15.06 -11.13 20.25
C ARG A 97 16.30 -10.23 20.30
N GLY A 98 17.49 -10.83 20.44
CA GLY A 98 18.73 -10.08 20.56
C GLY A 98 18.79 -9.14 21.76
N GLY A 99 18.16 -9.53 22.89
CA GLY A 99 18.12 -8.73 24.11
C GLY A 99 17.18 -7.52 24.09
N LYS A 100 16.46 -7.28 22.98
CA LYS A 100 15.55 -6.14 22.80
C LYS A 100 14.10 -6.62 22.61
N VAL A 101 13.15 -5.77 23.01
CA VAL A 101 11.74 -5.96 22.64
C VAL A 101 11.56 -5.53 21.19
N ARG A 102 11.12 -6.47 20.37
CA ARG A 102 10.82 -6.26 18.94
C ARG A 102 9.31 -6.13 18.75
N ARG A 103 8.93 -5.27 17.83
CA ARG A 103 7.54 -5.08 17.39
C ARG A 103 7.54 -5.00 15.90
N VAL A 104 6.89 -5.96 15.26
CA VAL A 104 6.79 -6.06 13.80
C VAL A 104 5.38 -6.45 13.40
N HIS A 105 4.93 -5.97 12.26
CA HIS A 105 3.73 -6.43 11.59
C HIS A 105 4.12 -7.29 10.39
N ASN A 106 3.37 -8.34 10.19
CA ASN A 106 3.53 -9.22 9.04
C ASN A 106 2.18 -9.51 8.41
N LEU A 107 2.15 -9.50 7.08
CA LEU A 107 1.03 -9.94 6.28
C LEU A 107 1.10 -11.45 6.10
N ILE A 108 -0.05 -12.10 6.19
CA ILE A 108 -0.22 -13.51 5.89
C ILE A 108 -1.21 -13.63 4.74
N PHE A 109 -0.79 -14.30 3.67
CA PHE A 109 -1.61 -14.63 2.52
C PHE A 109 -1.89 -16.13 2.55
N ALA A 110 -3.16 -16.50 2.62
CA ALA A 110 -3.58 -17.91 2.70
C ALA A 110 -4.22 -18.36 1.38
N PRO A 111 -3.88 -19.56 0.86
CA PRO A 111 -4.32 -20.02 -0.44
C PRO A 111 -5.82 -20.40 -0.49
N SER A 112 -6.48 -20.57 0.66
CA SER A 112 -7.89 -20.96 0.71
C SER A 112 -8.54 -20.73 2.07
N ILE A 113 -9.87 -20.72 2.12
CA ILE A 113 -10.64 -20.69 3.38
C ILE A 113 -10.27 -21.90 4.27
N GLU A 114 -10.05 -23.07 3.69
CA GLU A 114 -9.65 -24.25 4.47
C GLU A 114 -8.27 -24.07 5.11
N CYS A 115 -7.35 -23.41 4.44
CA CYS A 115 -6.06 -23.03 5.01
C CYS A 115 -6.24 -22.04 6.17
N VAL A 116 -7.12 -21.04 6.01
CA VAL A 116 -7.45 -20.09 7.10
C VAL A 116 -8.01 -20.80 8.33
N LYS A 117 -8.85 -21.83 8.16
CA LYS A 117 -9.33 -22.67 9.28
C LYS A 117 -8.17 -23.31 10.05
N LYS A 118 -7.18 -23.85 9.34
CA LYS A 118 -6.00 -24.44 9.98
C LYS A 118 -5.19 -23.40 10.75
N ILE A 119 -4.97 -22.21 10.15
CA ILE A 119 -4.28 -21.11 10.83
C ILE A 119 -5.04 -20.68 12.09
N ASN A 120 -6.35 -20.49 11.99
CA ASN A 120 -7.19 -20.06 13.11
C ASN A 120 -7.22 -21.12 14.23
N ALA A 121 -7.29 -22.41 13.88
CA ALA A 121 -7.23 -23.51 14.85
C ALA A 121 -5.87 -23.54 15.56
N TRP A 122 -4.77 -23.37 14.83
CA TRP A 122 -3.42 -23.29 15.40
C TRP A 122 -3.29 -22.10 16.37
N LEU A 123 -3.82 -20.91 16.01
CA LEU A 123 -3.82 -19.75 16.89
C LEU A 123 -4.62 -19.99 18.18
N ASP A 124 -5.78 -20.68 18.08
CA ASP A 124 -6.61 -21.01 19.25
C ASP A 124 -5.92 -22.05 20.15
N GLU A 125 -5.28 -23.07 19.59
CA GLU A 125 -4.51 -24.09 20.32
C GLU A 125 -3.38 -23.44 21.13
N HIS A 126 -2.70 -22.44 20.54
CA HIS A 126 -1.64 -21.67 21.19
C HIS A 126 -2.18 -20.52 22.07
N LYS A 127 -3.51 -20.44 22.26
CA LYS A 127 -4.20 -19.49 23.16
C LYS A 127 -3.95 -18.01 22.80
N PHE A 128 -3.72 -17.71 21.52
CA PHE A 128 -3.68 -16.32 21.07
C PHE A 128 -5.07 -15.70 21.04
N ASN A 129 -5.18 -14.46 21.52
CA ASN A 129 -6.45 -13.75 21.55
C ASN A 129 -6.77 -13.13 20.18
N ARG A 130 -7.62 -13.82 19.41
CA ARG A 130 -8.10 -13.36 18.09
C ARG A 130 -9.38 -12.49 18.15
N LYS A 131 -9.95 -12.29 19.37
CA LYS A 131 -11.25 -11.60 19.53
C LYS A 131 -11.13 -10.12 19.85
N SER A 132 -9.95 -9.65 20.25
CA SER A 132 -9.76 -8.28 20.76
C SER A 132 -9.54 -7.25 19.67
N ASP A 133 -9.09 -7.69 18.49
CA ASP A 133 -8.74 -6.83 17.35
C ASP A 133 -8.70 -7.70 16.09
N GLY A 134 -9.08 -7.14 14.94
CA GLY A 134 -8.93 -7.82 13.63
C GLY A 134 -7.47 -8.20 13.37
N ARG A 135 -6.53 -7.39 13.88
CA ARG A 135 -5.09 -7.60 13.87
C ARG A 135 -4.61 -8.11 15.23
N PRO A 136 -4.55 -9.43 15.45
CA PRO A 136 -4.20 -9.99 16.76
C PRO A 136 -2.75 -9.71 17.14
N ILE A 137 -2.52 -9.50 18.45
CA ILE A 137 -1.17 -9.39 18.99
C ILE A 137 -0.67 -10.79 19.35
N LEU A 138 0.42 -11.20 18.70
CA LEU A 138 1.05 -12.50 18.89
C LEU A 138 2.38 -12.32 19.63
N GLY A 139 2.52 -13.00 20.77
CA GLY A 139 3.76 -13.03 21.56
C GLY A 139 4.77 -14.07 21.02
N ILE A 140 4.91 -14.17 19.70
CA ILE A 140 5.73 -15.18 19.03
C ILE A 140 6.75 -14.52 18.11
N ASP A 141 7.93 -15.11 17.99
CA ASP A 141 9.00 -14.70 17.09
C ASP A 141 8.58 -14.89 15.62
N SER A 142 8.96 -13.95 14.73
CA SER A 142 8.58 -13.99 13.31
C SER A 142 9.12 -15.21 12.56
N GLU A 143 10.32 -15.65 12.89
CA GLU A 143 10.90 -16.87 12.33
C GLU A 143 10.08 -18.10 12.71
N VAL A 144 9.73 -18.20 14.01
CA VAL A 144 8.93 -19.31 14.52
C VAL A 144 7.54 -19.31 13.92
N LEU A 145 6.86 -18.15 13.90
CA LEU A 145 5.54 -18.04 13.28
C LEU A 145 5.57 -18.49 11.81
N TYR A 146 6.55 -18.01 11.03
CA TYR A 146 6.58 -18.34 9.60
C TYR A 146 6.83 -19.83 9.38
N ARG A 147 7.70 -20.43 10.18
CA ARG A 147 7.95 -21.90 10.14
C ARG A 147 6.68 -22.69 10.44
N GLU A 148 5.93 -22.31 11.48
CA GLU A 148 4.67 -22.97 11.83
C GLU A 148 3.60 -22.79 10.74
N LEU A 149 3.48 -21.62 10.16
CA LEU A 149 2.56 -21.39 9.04
C LEU A 149 2.90 -22.29 7.83
N LYS A 150 4.19 -22.43 7.49
CA LYS A 150 4.65 -23.33 6.42
C LYS A 150 4.36 -24.80 6.72
N ASN A 151 4.38 -25.20 7.98
CA ASN A 151 4.00 -26.57 8.38
C ASN A 151 2.49 -26.82 8.21
N LEU A 152 1.64 -25.80 8.28
CA LEU A 152 0.20 -25.92 8.06
C LEU A 152 -0.17 -26.05 6.57
N ASP A 153 0.46 -25.25 5.72
CA ASP A 153 0.36 -25.29 4.25
C ASP A 153 1.58 -24.56 3.67
N ASP A 154 2.35 -25.23 2.83
CA ASP A 154 3.58 -24.69 2.24
C ASP A 154 3.36 -23.54 1.26
N ARG A 155 2.13 -23.35 0.79
CA ARG A 155 1.72 -22.21 -0.06
C ARG A 155 1.45 -20.94 0.71
N ILE A 156 1.34 -20.97 2.05
CA ILE A 156 1.18 -19.77 2.85
C ILE A 156 2.38 -18.84 2.61
N VAL A 157 2.08 -17.57 2.36
CA VAL A 157 3.09 -16.54 2.19
C VAL A 157 3.03 -15.58 3.38
N LEU A 158 4.19 -15.22 3.91
CA LEU A 158 4.34 -14.17 4.89
C LEU A 158 5.25 -13.08 4.32
N ALA A 159 4.79 -11.84 4.37
CA ALA A 159 5.55 -10.66 3.97
C ALA A 159 5.59 -9.63 5.10
N PRO A 160 6.74 -9.01 5.40
CA PRO A 160 6.81 -7.88 6.32
C PRO A 160 5.92 -6.73 5.82
N ALA A 161 5.03 -6.24 6.69
CA ALA A 161 4.14 -5.13 6.39
C ALA A 161 4.87 -3.79 6.56
N HIS A 162 4.51 -2.79 5.74
CA HIS A 162 4.97 -1.38 5.81
C HIS A 162 6.37 -1.23 6.43
N ALA A 163 7.38 -1.72 5.72
CA ALA A 163 8.72 -2.08 6.20
C ALA A 163 9.46 -1.02 7.03
N TRP A 164 9.11 0.27 6.90
CA TRP A 164 9.87 1.41 7.42
C TRP A 164 9.16 2.26 8.47
N THR A 165 7.90 1.99 8.81
CA THR A 165 7.25 2.74 9.89
C THR A 165 8.10 2.67 11.17
N PRO A 166 8.24 3.77 11.94
CA PRO A 166 9.14 3.77 13.13
C PRO A 166 8.84 2.68 14.14
N TRP A 167 7.57 2.32 14.28
CA TRP A 167 7.07 1.25 15.15
C TRP A 167 6.39 0.17 14.33
N PHE A 168 6.46 -1.06 14.80
CA PHE A 168 5.79 -2.21 14.21
C PHE A 168 6.20 -2.52 12.75
N ALA A 169 7.44 -2.26 12.40
CA ALA A 169 7.98 -2.57 11.08
C ALA A 169 9.33 -3.27 11.20
N VAL A 170 9.65 -4.09 10.19
CA VAL A 170 10.90 -4.89 10.21
C VAL A 170 12.14 -4.01 10.29
N PHE A 171 12.17 -2.87 9.61
CA PHE A 171 13.28 -1.90 9.66
C PHE A 171 13.00 -0.67 10.53
N GLY A 172 11.89 -0.69 11.28
CA GLY A 172 11.47 0.44 12.11
C GLY A 172 12.52 0.90 13.11
N SER A 173 12.81 2.20 13.13
CA SER A 173 13.87 2.79 13.96
C SER A 173 13.67 2.59 15.47
N LYS A 174 12.45 2.34 15.93
CA LYS A 174 12.11 2.22 17.37
C LYS A 174 12.06 0.78 17.88
N SER A 175 11.70 -0.18 17.03
CA SER A 175 11.48 -1.56 17.48
C SER A 175 11.79 -2.64 16.44
N GLY A 176 12.30 -2.25 15.29
CA GLY A 176 12.64 -3.14 14.19
C GLY A 176 14.04 -3.77 14.32
N PHE A 177 14.49 -4.29 13.21
CA PHE A 177 15.78 -4.95 13.04
C PHE A 177 16.63 -4.18 12.01
N ASP A 178 17.91 -4.53 11.94
CA ASP A 178 18.82 -3.94 10.94
C ASP A 178 18.90 -4.81 9.67
N SER A 179 18.43 -6.05 9.75
CA SER A 179 18.37 -6.97 8.60
C SER A 179 17.15 -7.91 8.67
N LEU A 180 16.74 -8.46 7.52
CA LEU A 180 15.74 -9.53 7.47
C LEU A 180 16.25 -10.79 8.14
N GLN A 181 17.56 -11.07 8.06
CA GLN A 181 18.17 -12.22 8.70
C GLN A 181 18.03 -12.17 10.23
N ASP A 182 18.17 -11.00 10.83
CA ASP A 182 17.96 -10.83 12.27
C ASP A 182 16.50 -11.07 12.69
N CYS A 183 15.55 -10.77 11.81
CA CYS A 183 14.13 -10.95 12.06
C CYS A 183 13.66 -12.39 11.80
N PHE A 184 14.06 -12.98 10.66
CA PHE A 184 13.51 -14.23 10.15
C PHE A 184 14.47 -15.42 10.23
N GLY A 185 15.73 -15.23 10.64
CA GLY A 185 16.70 -16.32 10.77
C GLY A 185 16.76 -17.20 9.52
N GLU A 186 16.62 -18.52 9.69
CA GLU A 186 16.61 -19.48 8.58
C GLU A 186 15.42 -19.32 7.62
N MET A 187 14.31 -18.75 8.10
CA MET A 187 13.13 -18.49 7.26
C MET A 187 13.29 -17.29 6.33
N THR A 188 14.39 -16.54 6.41
CA THR A 188 14.68 -15.40 5.53
C THR A 188 14.64 -15.78 4.05
N LYS A 189 15.03 -16.99 3.69
CA LYS A 189 15.00 -17.53 2.32
C LYS A 189 13.58 -17.69 1.76
N GLU A 190 12.60 -17.89 2.63
CA GLU A 190 11.18 -18.04 2.26
C GLU A 190 10.48 -16.67 2.05
N VAL A 191 11.06 -15.58 2.60
CA VAL A 191 10.56 -14.23 2.38
C VAL A 191 10.97 -13.77 0.98
N PHE A 192 10.01 -13.65 0.08
CA PHE A 192 10.23 -13.23 -1.31
C PHE A 192 9.52 -11.91 -1.66
N ALA A 193 8.71 -11.37 -0.75
CA ALA A 193 8.05 -10.09 -0.89
C ALA A 193 8.15 -9.27 0.40
N ILE A 194 8.15 -7.94 0.26
CA ILE A 194 8.13 -6.98 1.36
C ILE A 194 7.28 -5.78 0.95
N GLU A 195 6.52 -5.24 1.88
CA GLU A 195 5.63 -4.12 1.60
C GLU A 195 6.34 -2.78 1.81
N THR A 196 6.25 -1.89 0.82
CA THR A 196 6.72 -0.50 0.91
C THR A 196 5.96 0.26 2.00
N GLY A 197 4.63 0.21 1.92
CA GLY A 197 3.71 0.92 2.79
C GLY A 197 3.83 2.45 2.64
N LEU A 198 2.88 3.18 3.19
CA LEU A 198 2.75 4.64 3.04
C LEU A 198 3.95 5.49 3.50
N SER A 199 4.97 4.88 4.10
CA SER A 199 6.15 5.59 4.64
C SER A 199 7.38 5.50 3.75
N SER A 200 7.35 4.67 2.69
CA SER A 200 8.47 4.51 1.77
C SER A 200 7.98 4.16 0.36
N ASP A 201 8.77 4.48 -0.63
CA ASP A 201 8.58 4.08 -2.02
C ASP A 201 9.60 3.01 -2.46
N PRO A 202 9.47 2.44 -3.65
CA PRO A 202 10.42 1.48 -4.17
C PRO A 202 11.86 2.00 -4.29
N ALA A 203 12.06 3.28 -4.62
CA ALA A 203 13.41 3.85 -4.73
C ALA A 203 14.11 3.89 -3.37
N MET A 204 13.39 4.27 -2.30
CA MET A 204 13.91 4.19 -0.93
C MET A 204 14.28 2.76 -0.54
N ASN A 205 13.47 1.78 -0.88
CA ASN A 205 13.74 0.36 -0.58
C ASN A 205 14.95 -0.17 -1.36
N ARG A 206 15.14 0.24 -2.64
CA ARG A 206 16.28 -0.18 -3.47
C ARG A 206 17.60 0.48 -3.07
N ALA A 207 17.59 1.43 -2.11
CA ALA A 207 18.82 1.88 -1.47
C ALA A 207 19.52 0.77 -0.65
N LEU A 208 18.82 -0.33 -0.34
CA LEU A 208 19.35 -1.53 0.29
C LEU A 208 19.44 -2.67 -0.74
N SER A 209 20.66 -3.04 -1.16
CA SER A 209 20.86 -4.09 -2.18
C SER A 209 20.36 -5.47 -1.75
N VAL A 210 20.32 -5.74 -0.45
CA VAL A 210 19.78 -6.98 0.11
C VAL A 210 18.30 -7.20 -0.24
N LEU A 211 17.56 -6.14 -0.56
CA LEU A 211 16.15 -6.20 -0.96
C LEU A 211 15.97 -6.47 -2.47
N ASP A 212 17.04 -6.51 -3.28
CA ASP A 212 16.92 -6.71 -4.73
C ASP A 212 16.35 -8.08 -5.10
N ARG A 213 16.53 -9.06 -4.24
CA ARG A 213 15.97 -10.40 -4.40
C ARG A 213 14.47 -10.49 -4.10
N LEU A 214 13.85 -9.43 -3.57
CA LEU A 214 12.46 -9.42 -3.16
C LEU A 214 11.59 -8.64 -4.15
N SER A 215 10.35 -9.07 -4.30
CA SER A 215 9.28 -8.24 -4.86
C SER A 215 8.88 -7.18 -3.84
N LEU A 216 8.90 -5.92 -4.25
CA LEU A 216 8.30 -4.84 -3.48
C LEU A 216 6.81 -4.82 -3.81
N ILE A 217 5.97 -5.03 -2.79
CA ILE A 217 4.52 -4.93 -2.91
C ILE A 217 4.04 -3.65 -2.26
N SER A 218 2.98 -3.09 -2.82
CA SER A 218 2.38 -1.85 -2.38
C SER A 218 0.91 -2.11 -2.07
N ASN A 219 0.48 -1.81 -0.84
CA ASN A 219 -0.91 -2.00 -0.44
C ASN A 219 -1.34 -0.88 0.50
N SER A 220 -2.63 -0.59 0.51
CA SER A 220 -3.14 0.63 1.11
C SER A 220 -3.13 0.69 2.63
N ASP A 221 -3.05 -0.43 3.33
CA ASP A 221 -3.29 -0.50 4.79
C ASP A 221 -4.57 0.27 5.17
N ALA A 222 -5.65 0.03 4.40
CA ALA A 222 -6.84 0.85 4.47
C ALA A 222 -7.68 0.55 5.71
N HIS A 223 -7.96 1.60 6.47
CA HIS A 223 -8.84 1.62 7.63
C HIS A 223 -10.25 2.16 7.31
N SER A 224 -10.51 2.46 6.04
CA SER A 224 -11.81 2.86 5.51
C SER A 224 -11.90 2.54 4.02
N PRO A 225 -13.09 2.25 3.46
CA PRO A 225 -13.23 1.84 2.06
C PRO A 225 -12.77 2.89 1.06
N GLN A 226 -12.87 4.18 1.40
CA GLN A 226 -12.42 5.30 0.57
C GLN A 226 -10.92 5.27 0.27
N ASN A 227 -10.14 4.61 1.12
CA ASN A 227 -8.68 4.53 1.02
C ASN A 227 -8.18 3.31 0.26
N PHE A 228 -9.05 2.41 -0.21
CA PHE A 228 -8.64 1.28 -1.04
C PHE A 228 -7.89 1.78 -2.28
N GLY A 229 -6.82 1.08 -2.61
CA GLY A 229 -6.02 1.35 -3.78
C GLY A 229 -5.18 2.63 -3.75
N ARG A 230 -5.10 3.37 -2.61
CA ARG A 230 -4.13 4.48 -2.52
C ARG A 230 -2.69 4.00 -2.69
N GLU A 231 -2.46 2.71 -2.44
CA GLU A 231 -1.34 1.89 -2.85
C GLU A 231 -1.87 0.57 -3.41
N ALA A 232 -1.27 0.03 -4.46
CA ALA A 232 -1.72 -1.21 -5.10
C ALA A 232 -0.65 -1.83 -5.99
N ASN A 233 -0.84 -3.09 -6.33
CA ASN A 233 -0.01 -3.86 -7.26
C ASN A 233 -0.75 -4.02 -8.59
N VAL A 234 -0.06 -3.84 -9.70
CA VAL A 234 -0.67 -3.95 -11.03
C VAL A 234 -0.03 -5.10 -11.80
N PHE A 235 -0.85 -6.09 -12.13
CA PHE A 235 -0.45 -7.27 -12.87
C PHE A 235 -1.10 -7.31 -14.24
N GLU A 236 -0.51 -8.04 -15.17
CA GLU A 236 -1.13 -8.45 -16.43
C GLU A 236 -1.18 -9.97 -16.46
N ILE A 237 -2.36 -10.55 -16.28
CA ILE A 237 -2.56 -11.99 -16.15
C ILE A 237 -3.56 -12.45 -17.22
N GLU A 238 -3.28 -13.58 -17.84
CA GLU A 238 -4.26 -14.25 -18.70
C GLU A 238 -5.47 -14.67 -17.86
N ASP A 239 -6.68 -14.38 -18.35
CA ASP A 239 -7.93 -14.60 -17.62
C ASP A 239 -8.08 -16.04 -17.08
N SER A 240 -7.68 -17.01 -17.88
CA SER A 240 -7.72 -18.45 -17.54
C SER A 240 -6.72 -18.85 -16.44
N ARG A 241 -5.70 -18.04 -16.16
CA ARG A 241 -4.64 -18.33 -15.20
C ARG A 241 -4.81 -17.59 -13.88
N LEU A 242 -5.73 -16.64 -13.78
CA LEU A 242 -5.91 -15.88 -12.57
C LEU A 242 -6.22 -16.80 -11.40
N SER A 243 -5.36 -16.77 -10.37
CA SER A 243 -5.47 -17.58 -9.17
C SER A 243 -4.57 -17.01 -8.07
N PHE A 244 -4.73 -17.47 -6.84
CA PHE A 244 -3.78 -17.20 -5.75
C PHE A 244 -2.37 -17.62 -6.14
N ASP A 245 -2.21 -18.86 -6.61
CA ASP A 245 -0.90 -19.43 -6.93
C ASP A 245 -0.19 -18.65 -8.05
N GLU A 246 -0.93 -18.19 -9.07
CA GLU A 246 -0.33 -17.39 -10.15
C GLU A 246 0.13 -16.02 -9.67
N LEU A 247 -0.66 -15.32 -8.86
CA LEU A 247 -0.25 -14.03 -8.27
C LEU A 247 0.99 -14.21 -7.38
N MET A 248 1.01 -15.25 -6.55
CA MET A 248 2.18 -15.55 -5.71
C MET A 248 3.40 -16.00 -6.52
N ARG A 249 3.21 -16.73 -7.64
CA ARG A 249 4.29 -17.07 -8.57
C ARG A 249 4.94 -15.81 -9.16
N VAL A 250 4.11 -14.90 -9.68
CA VAL A 250 4.59 -13.64 -10.26
C VAL A 250 5.43 -12.85 -9.27
N LEU A 251 5.00 -12.77 -8.01
CA LEU A 251 5.75 -12.11 -6.95
C LEU A 251 7.04 -12.87 -6.59
N ARG A 252 6.98 -14.19 -6.45
CA ARG A 252 8.11 -15.03 -6.07
C ARG A 252 9.22 -15.03 -7.10
N GLU A 253 8.85 -15.09 -8.37
CA GLU A 253 9.78 -15.12 -9.50
C GLU A 253 10.25 -13.73 -9.93
N ARG A 254 9.67 -12.67 -9.34
CA ARG A 254 9.87 -11.27 -9.77
C ARG A 254 9.64 -11.12 -11.26
N ASP A 255 8.52 -11.67 -11.74
CA ASP A 255 8.18 -11.75 -13.15
C ASP A 255 7.81 -10.36 -13.70
N LEU A 256 8.78 -9.66 -14.27
CA LEU A 256 8.63 -8.31 -14.81
C LEU A 256 7.71 -8.23 -16.04
N VAL A 257 7.35 -9.37 -16.64
CA VAL A 257 6.39 -9.41 -17.76
C VAL A 257 4.96 -9.29 -17.22
N HIS A 258 4.70 -9.92 -16.07
CA HIS A 258 3.36 -10.00 -15.49
C HIS A 258 3.16 -9.07 -14.29
N PHE A 259 4.21 -8.61 -13.61
CA PHE A 259 4.12 -7.56 -12.61
C PHE A 259 4.50 -6.22 -13.25
N LEU A 260 3.49 -5.46 -13.69
CA LEU A 260 3.69 -4.29 -14.53
C LEU A 260 4.28 -3.10 -13.78
N TYR A 261 3.70 -2.76 -12.63
CA TYR A 261 4.15 -1.65 -11.76
C TYR A 261 3.41 -1.67 -10.43
N THR A 262 3.92 -0.92 -9.45
CA THR A 262 3.16 -0.59 -8.25
C THR A 262 2.58 0.82 -8.34
N ILE A 263 1.48 1.04 -7.64
CA ILE A 263 0.88 2.34 -7.40
C ILE A 263 1.28 2.71 -5.99
N GLU A 264 1.94 3.86 -5.84
CA GLU A 264 2.48 4.33 -4.56
C GLU A 264 1.83 5.64 -4.12
N PHE A 265 1.65 5.78 -2.83
CA PHE A 265 1.39 7.04 -2.19
C PHE A 265 2.68 7.87 -2.12
N PHE A 266 2.58 9.17 -1.92
CA PHE A 266 3.76 10.00 -1.68
C PHE A 266 4.21 9.85 -0.22
N PRO A 267 5.32 9.15 0.07
CA PRO A 267 5.74 8.89 1.46
C PRO A 267 6.05 10.17 2.24
N GLU A 268 6.29 11.27 1.53
CA GLU A 268 6.51 12.59 2.12
C GLU A 268 5.27 13.13 2.85
N GLU A 269 4.07 12.67 2.55
CA GLU A 269 2.87 13.03 3.31
C GLU A 269 2.86 12.41 4.72
N GLY A 270 3.68 11.40 4.95
CA GLY A 270 3.82 10.71 6.24
C GLY A 270 4.37 11.62 7.35
N LYS A 271 3.87 11.45 8.59
CA LYS A 271 4.22 12.26 9.77
C LYS A 271 5.70 12.21 10.19
N TYR A 272 6.46 11.25 9.71
CA TYR A 272 7.82 10.94 10.14
C TYR A 272 8.76 10.74 8.95
N HIS A 273 8.48 11.40 7.81
CA HIS A 273 9.27 11.18 6.60
C HIS A 273 10.71 11.71 6.75
N VAL A 274 10.85 12.98 7.13
CA VAL A 274 12.17 13.59 7.41
C VAL A 274 12.40 13.81 8.91
N ASP A 275 13.64 14.07 9.25
CA ASP A 275 14.01 14.43 10.62
C ASP A 275 13.44 15.79 11.01
N GLY A 276 13.06 15.97 12.28
CA GLY A 276 12.54 17.24 12.71
C GLY A 276 12.33 17.39 14.21
N HIS A 277 11.97 18.62 14.57
CA HIS A 277 11.56 18.97 15.93
C HIS A 277 10.35 19.92 15.84
N ALA A 278 9.16 19.34 15.88
CA ALA A 278 7.88 20.05 15.68
C ALA A 278 7.66 21.21 16.69
N PRO A 279 8.00 21.08 17.99
CA PRO A 279 7.84 22.19 18.92
C PRO A 279 8.66 23.45 18.57
N CYS A 280 9.73 23.29 17.77
CA CYS A 280 10.55 24.40 17.29
C CYS A 280 10.26 24.77 15.82
N GLY A 281 9.40 24.02 15.13
CA GLY A 281 9.08 24.23 13.72
C GLY A 281 10.24 23.97 12.76
N LEU A 282 11.18 23.06 13.14
CA LEU A 282 12.40 22.82 12.38
C LEU A 282 12.39 21.43 11.76
N ARG A 283 12.85 21.36 10.52
CA ARG A 283 13.14 20.12 9.77
C ARG A 283 14.62 20.08 9.44
N PHE A 284 15.16 18.88 9.30
CA PHE A 284 16.57 18.66 9.04
C PHE A 284 16.75 17.60 7.97
N SER A 285 17.76 17.79 7.13
CA SER A 285 18.30 16.70 6.33
C SER A 285 19.07 15.72 7.21
N VAL A 286 19.29 14.50 6.71
CA VAL A 286 20.08 13.47 7.41
C VAL A 286 21.47 14.00 7.78
N ALA A 287 22.13 14.68 6.84
CA ALA A 287 23.46 15.27 7.06
C ALA A 287 23.45 16.34 8.19
N GLU A 288 22.40 17.18 8.24
CA GLU A 288 22.24 18.17 9.32
C GLU A 288 22.01 17.50 10.66
N THR A 289 21.15 16.47 10.74
CA THR A 289 20.92 15.72 11.97
C THR A 289 22.20 15.09 12.50
N LYS A 290 23.01 14.48 11.60
CA LYS A 290 24.31 13.91 11.96
C LYS A 290 25.27 15.00 12.48
N ARG A 291 25.37 16.14 11.79
CA ARG A 291 26.19 17.29 12.21
C ARG A 291 25.77 17.84 13.56
N LEU A 292 24.47 17.92 13.82
CA LEU A 292 23.87 18.40 15.08
C LEU A 292 23.87 17.33 16.19
N LYS A 293 24.42 16.14 15.93
CA LYS A 293 24.45 15.01 16.87
C LYS A 293 23.04 14.66 17.40
N GLY A 294 22.02 14.81 16.58
CA GLY A 294 20.62 14.53 16.93
C GLY A 294 19.98 15.55 17.87
N LEU A 295 20.57 16.74 18.08
CA LEU A 295 20.07 17.76 18.97
C LEU A 295 19.53 18.98 18.22
N CYS A 296 18.34 19.44 18.60
CA CYS A 296 17.73 20.63 18.03
C CYS A 296 18.57 21.88 18.37
N PRO A 297 19.04 22.67 17.38
CA PRO A 297 19.90 23.83 17.63
C PRO A 297 19.17 24.98 18.34
N LYS A 298 17.83 24.96 18.36
CA LYS A 298 17.02 26.02 19.00
C LYS A 298 16.79 25.74 20.49
N CYS A 299 16.61 24.49 20.91
CA CYS A 299 16.23 24.16 22.28
C CYS A 299 17.07 23.06 22.94
N GLY A 300 18.03 22.45 22.25
CA GLY A 300 18.89 21.39 22.76
C GLY A 300 18.22 20.03 22.98
N LYS A 301 16.93 19.88 22.69
CA LYS A 301 16.22 18.59 22.82
C LYS A 301 16.52 17.67 21.62
N LEU A 302 16.27 16.37 21.80
CA LEU A 302 16.46 15.38 20.76
C LEU A 302 15.58 15.68 19.53
N ILE A 303 16.16 15.57 18.35
CA ILE A 303 15.45 15.57 17.06
C ILE A 303 14.76 14.20 16.89
N THR A 304 13.53 14.21 16.42
CA THR A 304 12.85 12.98 15.99
C THR A 304 13.42 12.55 14.64
N VAL A 305 14.02 11.37 14.61
CA VAL A 305 14.61 10.77 13.41
C VAL A 305 13.50 10.25 12.50
N GLY A 306 13.52 10.67 11.25
CA GLY A 306 12.56 10.26 10.21
C GLY A 306 12.91 8.96 9.51
N VAL A 307 12.01 8.54 8.63
CA VAL A 307 12.18 7.31 7.85
C VAL A 307 13.38 7.42 6.89
N LEU A 308 13.56 8.57 6.22
CA LEU A 308 14.71 8.76 5.32
C LEU A 308 16.06 8.54 6.02
N SER A 309 16.24 9.06 7.24
CA SER A 309 17.47 8.84 7.99
C SER A 309 17.66 7.36 8.33
N ARG A 310 16.57 6.65 8.65
CA ARG A 310 16.67 5.22 8.94
C ARG A 310 17.00 4.40 7.69
N VAL A 311 16.45 4.75 6.54
CA VAL A 311 16.82 4.13 5.26
C VAL A 311 18.30 4.39 4.97
N GLU A 312 18.76 5.64 5.06
CA GLU A 312 20.16 6.01 4.80
C GLU A 312 21.15 5.31 5.76
N ASP A 313 20.75 5.09 7.01
CA ASP A 313 21.59 4.38 8.00
C ASP A 313 21.81 2.89 7.65
N LEU A 314 20.88 2.28 6.91
CA LEU A 314 20.95 0.88 6.50
C LEU A 314 21.35 0.73 5.02
N ALA A 315 21.31 1.80 4.24
CA ALA A 315 21.56 1.81 2.81
C ALA A 315 23.03 1.50 2.49
N ASP A 316 23.25 0.74 1.44
CA ASP A 316 24.54 0.47 0.82
C ASP A 316 24.67 1.10 -0.58
N ARG A 317 23.61 1.82 -1.03
CA ARG A 317 23.54 2.62 -2.26
C ARG A 317 22.99 4.01 -1.96
N SER A 318 23.38 4.98 -2.78
CA SER A 318 22.75 6.30 -2.72
C SER A 318 21.32 6.27 -3.27
N PHE A 319 20.46 7.18 -2.81
CA PHE A 319 19.11 7.34 -3.37
C PHE A 319 19.12 7.70 -4.86
N ALA A 320 20.16 8.38 -5.35
CA ALA A 320 20.31 8.69 -6.76
C ALA A 320 20.56 7.43 -7.61
N GLU A 321 21.42 6.53 -7.14
CA GLU A 321 21.64 5.22 -7.77
C GLU A 321 20.37 4.39 -7.74
N ALA A 322 19.76 4.22 -6.58
CA ALA A 322 18.50 3.48 -6.41
C ALA A 322 17.40 4.02 -7.33
N GLY A 323 17.22 5.34 -7.39
CA GLY A 323 16.24 6.00 -8.26
C GLY A 323 16.52 5.75 -9.75
N SER A 324 17.79 5.78 -10.18
CA SER A 324 18.17 5.53 -11.58
C SER A 324 17.85 4.09 -12.02
N MET A 325 17.92 3.11 -11.13
CA MET A 325 17.57 1.70 -11.40
C MET A 325 16.09 1.48 -11.64
N MET A 326 15.23 2.41 -11.17
CA MET A 326 13.77 2.35 -11.30
C MET A 326 13.26 3.08 -12.54
N MET A 327 14.12 3.89 -13.21
CA MET A 327 13.72 4.63 -14.39
C MET A 327 13.78 3.76 -15.63
N PRO A 328 12.79 3.81 -16.53
CA PRO A 328 12.90 3.19 -17.84
C PRO A 328 14.03 3.86 -18.61
N GLY A 329 14.88 3.06 -19.25
CA GLY A 329 15.89 3.60 -20.17
C GLY A 329 15.24 4.46 -21.28
N GLU A 330 15.95 5.49 -21.79
CA GLU A 330 15.47 6.55 -22.71
C GLU A 330 14.91 6.10 -24.09
N LYS A 331 14.48 4.87 -24.26
CA LYS A 331 13.90 4.37 -25.52
C LYS A 331 12.41 4.07 -25.35
N GLY A 332 11.62 4.99 -25.90
CA GLY A 332 10.19 4.96 -26.26
C GLY A 332 9.24 3.93 -25.60
N GLU A 333 8.03 4.36 -25.37
CA GLU A 333 6.97 3.66 -24.61
C GLU A 333 6.74 2.16 -24.90
N ALA A 334 7.10 1.66 -26.07
CA ALA A 334 7.00 0.24 -26.43
C ALA A 334 8.16 -0.65 -25.94
N SER A 335 9.24 -0.06 -25.36
CA SER A 335 10.46 -0.73 -24.88
C SER A 335 10.53 -0.84 -23.35
N LEU A 336 9.55 -0.32 -22.62
CA LEU A 336 9.55 -0.20 -21.15
C LEU A 336 9.73 -1.54 -20.41
N ALA A 337 9.22 -2.63 -20.97
CA ALA A 337 9.20 -3.93 -20.29
C ALA A 337 10.53 -4.72 -20.39
N ARG A 338 11.52 -4.29 -21.15
CA ARG A 338 12.70 -5.12 -21.47
C ARG A 338 14.04 -4.61 -20.93
N THR A 339 14.09 -3.45 -20.29
CA THR A 339 15.34 -2.86 -19.78
C THR A 339 15.32 -2.52 -18.29
N ALA A 340 14.17 -2.57 -17.63
CA ALA A 340 14.09 -2.37 -16.19
C ALA A 340 14.58 -3.63 -15.46
N GLU A 341 15.49 -3.48 -14.53
CA GLU A 341 15.95 -4.55 -13.63
C GLU A 341 14.91 -4.84 -12.54
N PHE A 342 14.04 -3.86 -12.24
CA PHE A 342 13.03 -3.90 -11.21
C PHE A 342 11.65 -3.47 -11.73
N VAL A 343 10.62 -3.90 -11.02
CA VAL A 343 9.24 -3.46 -11.23
C VAL A 343 9.17 -1.94 -11.03
N PRO A 344 8.71 -1.15 -12.03
CA PRO A 344 8.58 0.29 -11.91
C PRO A 344 7.43 0.68 -10.98
N PHE A 345 7.31 1.96 -10.64
CA PHE A 345 6.20 2.45 -9.84
C PHE A 345 5.62 3.76 -10.37
N LYS A 346 4.41 4.08 -9.96
CA LYS A 346 3.71 5.34 -10.25
C LYS A 346 3.18 5.94 -8.96
N SER A 347 3.68 7.10 -8.58
CA SER A 347 3.10 7.84 -7.46
C SER A 347 1.83 8.56 -7.91
N ILE A 348 0.76 8.42 -7.14
CA ILE A 348 -0.54 9.05 -7.42
C ILE A 348 -1.03 9.88 -6.24
N VAL A 349 -1.87 10.86 -6.54
CA VAL A 349 -2.72 11.56 -5.57
C VAL A 349 -4.14 11.03 -5.73
N PRO A 350 -4.81 10.55 -4.68
CA PRO A 350 -6.19 10.04 -4.77
C PRO A 350 -7.15 11.06 -5.40
N LEU A 351 -8.05 10.61 -6.25
CA LEU A 351 -8.96 11.49 -6.99
C LEU A 351 -9.75 12.47 -6.09
N PRO A 352 -10.28 12.08 -4.92
CA PRO A 352 -10.93 13.04 -4.03
C PRO A 352 -10.00 14.17 -3.57
N GLN A 353 -8.70 13.91 -3.38
CA GLN A 353 -7.71 14.93 -3.02
C GLN A 353 -7.44 15.86 -4.19
N VAL A 354 -7.30 15.34 -5.41
CA VAL A 354 -7.20 16.13 -6.65
C VAL A 354 -8.40 17.08 -6.78
N LEU A 355 -9.61 16.56 -6.61
CA LEU A 355 -10.85 17.32 -6.73
C LEU A 355 -11.01 18.38 -5.62
N ALA A 356 -10.61 18.07 -4.39
CA ALA A 356 -10.62 19.02 -3.29
C ALA A 356 -9.73 20.23 -3.63
N GLU A 357 -8.57 19.99 -4.23
CA GLU A 357 -7.65 21.05 -4.63
C GLU A 357 -8.20 21.86 -5.81
N CYS A 358 -8.80 21.22 -6.82
CA CYS A 358 -9.47 21.91 -7.93
C CYS A 358 -10.62 22.79 -7.47
N LEU A 359 -11.40 22.33 -6.48
CA LEU A 359 -12.54 23.06 -5.92
C LEU A 359 -12.12 24.08 -4.84
N ASN A 360 -10.83 24.12 -4.48
CA ASN A 360 -10.29 24.93 -3.40
C ASN A 360 -11.02 24.73 -2.07
N VAL A 361 -11.25 23.46 -1.70
CA VAL A 361 -11.86 23.06 -0.41
C VAL A 361 -10.87 22.25 0.41
N SER A 362 -10.90 22.40 1.73
CA SER A 362 -9.95 21.77 2.63
C SER A 362 -10.27 20.28 2.91
N SER A 363 -11.52 19.88 2.78
CA SER A 363 -11.95 18.50 3.10
C SER A 363 -12.21 17.68 1.85
N VAL A 364 -11.47 16.58 1.71
CA VAL A 364 -11.65 15.57 0.65
C VAL A 364 -13.00 14.85 0.73
N SER A 365 -13.62 14.82 1.90
CA SER A 365 -14.95 14.23 2.13
C SER A 365 -16.09 15.24 2.08
N SER A 366 -15.84 16.48 1.64
CA SER A 366 -16.89 17.49 1.50
C SER A 366 -17.94 17.04 0.48
N LYS A 367 -19.20 17.44 0.70
CA LYS A 367 -20.30 17.11 -0.22
C LYS A 367 -20.00 17.52 -1.68
N LYS A 368 -19.36 18.68 -1.88
CA LYS A 368 -18.97 19.15 -3.23
C LYS A 368 -17.98 18.21 -3.91
N VAL A 369 -16.96 17.77 -3.19
CA VAL A 369 -15.94 16.83 -3.70
C VAL A 369 -16.59 15.50 -4.03
N MET A 370 -17.40 14.96 -3.13
CA MET A 370 -18.01 13.64 -3.33
C MET A 370 -19.05 13.63 -4.45
N VAL A 371 -19.82 14.69 -4.64
CA VAL A 371 -20.73 14.82 -5.80
C VAL A 371 -19.94 14.81 -7.10
N LEU A 372 -18.90 15.63 -7.22
CA LEU A 372 -18.06 15.66 -8.42
C LEU A 372 -17.34 14.31 -8.66
N TYR A 373 -16.87 13.66 -7.60
CA TYR A 373 -16.28 12.33 -7.66
C TYR A 373 -17.25 11.31 -8.27
N GLU A 374 -18.47 11.22 -7.74
CA GLU A 374 -19.49 10.27 -8.24
C GLU A 374 -19.89 10.57 -9.70
N GLU A 375 -19.99 11.85 -10.08
CA GLU A 375 -20.23 12.26 -11.47
C GLU A 375 -19.10 11.84 -12.41
N MET A 376 -17.83 11.97 -11.96
CA MET A 376 -16.68 11.54 -12.76
C MET A 376 -16.64 10.01 -12.92
N ILE A 377 -16.88 9.27 -11.84
CA ILE A 377 -16.97 7.81 -11.87
C ILE A 377 -18.09 7.35 -12.83
N ALA A 378 -19.27 7.95 -12.72
CA ALA A 378 -20.41 7.59 -13.58
C ALA A 378 -20.18 7.89 -15.07
N LYS A 379 -19.42 8.94 -15.38
CA LYS A 379 -19.24 9.40 -16.77
C LYS A 379 -18.00 8.84 -17.45
N LEU A 380 -16.91 8.68 -16.72
CA LEU A 380 -15.60 8.27 -17.27
C LEU A 380 -15.20 6.84 -16.89
N GLY A 381 -15.75 6.29 -15.82
CA GLY A 381 -15.37 4.98 -15.28
C GLY A 381 -14.69 5.09 -13.91
N ASN A 382 -13.93 4.06 -13.51
CA ASN A 382 -13.34 3.99 -12.17
C ASN A 382 -12.18 4.98 -11.97
N GLU A 383 -11.83 5.20 -10.69
CA GLU A 383 -10.81 6.17 -10.26
C GLU A 383 -9.45 5.92 -10.91
N PHE A 384 -8.99 4.66 -10.97
CA PHE A 384 -7.71 4.35 -11.59
C PHE A 384 -7.70 4.62 -13.09
N PHE A 385 -8.78 4.32 -13.80
CA PHE A 385 -8.88 4.69 -15.21
C PHE A 385 -8.79 6.21 -15.38
N ILE A 386 -9.51 6.97 -14.55
CA ILE A 386 -9.47 8.44 -14.57
C ILE A 386 -8.05 8.96 -14.28
N LEU A 387 -7.40 8.44 -13.23
CA LEU A 387 -6.08 8.94 -12.81
C LEU A 387 -4.95 8.50 -13.76
N LEU A 388 -5.04 7.33 -14.39
CA LEU A 388 -3.90 6.73 -15.11
C LEU A 388 -4.09 6.73 -16.63
N ASP A 389 -5.27 6.41 -17.13
CA ASP A 389 -5.46 5.98 -18.50
C ASP A 389 -6.43 6.87 -19.32
N ALA A 390 -7.44 7.51 -18.71
CA ALA A 390 -8.44 8.30 -19.40
C ALA A 390 -7.82 9.42 -20.25
N PRO A 391 -8.23 9.62 -21.51
CA PRO A 391 -7.71 10.70 -22.34
C PRO A 391 -7.96 12.08 -21.71
N VAL A 392 -6.91 12.89 -21.56
CA VAL A 392 -7.01 14.23 -20.95
C VAL A 392 -8.00 15.13 -21.68
N VAL A 393 -8.17 14.95 -22.99
CA VAL A 393 -9.13 15.68 -23.80
C VAL A 393 -10.58 15.36 -23.41
N GLU A 394 -10.88 14.11 -23.07
CA GLU A 394 -12.21 13.71 -22.59
C GLU A 394 -12.49 14.28 -21.19
N ILE A 395 -11.50 14.23 -20.29
CA ILE A 395 -11.61 14.85 -18.96
C ILE A 395 -11.87 16.35 -19.11
N ARG A 396 -11.12 17.04 -19.97
CA ARG A 396 -11.28 18.47 -20.26
C ARG A 396 -12.67 18.81 -20.76
N SER A 397 -13.15 18.07 -21.74
CA SER A 397 -14.48 18.28 -22.33
C SER A 397 -15.61 18.04 -21.32
N ALA A 398 -15.45 17.09 -20.41
CA ALA A 398 -16.51 16.68 -19.49
C ALA A 398 -16.51 17.47 -18.17
N PHE A 399 -15.31 17.87 -17.66
CA PHE A 399 -15.11 18.41 -16.31
C PHE A 399 -14.26 19.69 -16.26
N GLY A 400 -13.87 20.21 -17.42
CA GLY A 400 -13.19 21.50 -17.55
C GLY A 400 -11.67 21.42 -17.43
N GLU A 401 -11.02 22.58 -17.73
CA GLU A 401 -9.56 22.69 -17.85
C GLU A 401 -8.83 22.41 -16.54
N THR A 402 -9.35 22.91 -15.40
CA THR A 402 -8.68 22.79 -14.10
C THR A 402 -8.53 21.33 -13.68
N VAL A 403 -9.58 20.52 -13.84
CA VAL A 403 -9.54 19.09 -13.50
C VAL A 403 -8.60 18.32 -14.45
N ALA A 404 -8.68 18.63 -15.76
CA ALA A 404 -7.82 17.99 -16.76
C ALA A 404 -6.33 18.30 -16.53
N GLU A 405 -6.00 19.57 -16.23
CA GLU A 405 -4.64 19.98 -15.90
C GLU A 405 -4.14 19.34 -14.61
N ALA A 406 -4.98 19.27 -13.57
CA ALA A 406 -4.62 18.62 -12.30
C ALA A 406 -4.22 17.16 -12.51
N ILE A 407 -5.05 16.39 -13.22
CA ILE A 407 -4.77 14.98 -13.52
C ILE A 407 -3.52 14.84 -14.39
N SER A 408 -3.34 15.71 -15.38
CA SER A 408 -2.14 15.74 -16.22
C SER A 408 -0.86 15.95 -15.40
N ARG A 409 -0.90 16.89 -14.44
CA ARG A 409 0.24 17.17 -13.54
C ARG A 409 0.56 15.98 -12.63
N VAL A 410 -0.46 15.37 -12.04
CA VAL A 410 -0.28 14.16 -11.20
C VAL A 410 0.37 13.05 -12.02
N ARG A 411 -0.12 12.76 -13.23
CA ARG A 411 0.47 11.75 -14.12
C ARG A 411 1.93 12.04 -14.49
N ALA A 412 2.28 13.32 -14.61
CA ALA A 412 3.63 13.77 -14.94
C ALA A 412 4.53 13.95 -13.72
N GLY A 413 4.07 13.64 -12.49
CA GLY A 413 4.81 13.90 -11.26
C GLY A 413 5.07 15.39 -10.97
N LYS A 414 4.34 16.31 -11.63
CA LYS A 414 4.51 17.77 -11.47
C LYS A 414 3.69 18.26 -10.28
N VAL A 415 4.13 17.88 -9.09
CA VAL A 415 3.51 18.27 -7.82
C VAL A 415 4.53 18.96 -6.92
N SER A 416 4.06 19.79 -6.00
CA SER A 416 4.88 20.45 -4.99
C SER A 416 4.78 19.67 -3.69
N ILE A 417 5.91 19.21 -3.17
CA ILE A 417 5.97 18.34 -2.00
C ILE A 417 6.55 19.12 -0.82
N ASN A 418 5.87 19.06 0.31
CA ASN A 418 6.33 19.57 1.58
C ASN A 418 6.33 18.43 2.61
N PRO A 419 7.50 17.80 2.90
CA PRO A 419 7.54 16.56 3.66
C PRO A 419 7.15 16.74 5.13
N GLY A 420 6.51 15.70 5.67
CA GLY A 420 6.13 15.65 7.07
C GLY A 420 7.29 15.27 7.98
N TYR A 421 7.16 15.64 9.27
CA TYR A 421 8.21 15.42 10.27
C TYR A 421 7.63 15.48 11.68
N ASP A 422 8.21 14.73 12.60
CA ASP A 422 7.95 14.79 14.05
C ASP A 422 6.47 14.89 14.44
N GLY A 423 5.61 14.08 13.82
CA GLY A 423 4.17 14.04 14.06
C GLY A 423 3.33 15.01 13.23
N ILE A 424 3.96 15.89 12.43
CA ILE A 424 3.28 16.78 11.49
C ILE A 424 3.19 16.10 10.13
N PHE A 425 1.99 16.04 9.56
CA PHE A 425 1.79 15.52 8.20
C PHE A 425 2.46 16.41 7.16
N GLY A 426 3.01 15.79 6.14
CA GLY A 426 3.39 16.48 4.92
C GLY A 426 2.19 16.85 4.06
N THR A 427 2.47 17.48 2.95
CA THR A 427 1.45 17.86 1.96
C THR A 427 1.99 17.75 0.56
N VAL A 428 1.19 17.19 -0.34
CA VAL A 428 1.40 17.21 -1.78
C VAL A 428 0.39 18.17 -2.39
N ARG A 429 0.86 19.12 -3.19
CA ARG A 429 0.03 20.14 -3.86
C ARG A 429 0.23 20.10 -5.36
N ILE A 430 -0.87 20.14 -6.09
CA ILE A 430 -0.89 20.11 -7.55
C ILE A 430 -0.71 21.54 -8.11
N PHE A 431 -1.31 22.51 -7.43
CA PHE A 431 -1.26 23.92 -7.83
C PHE A 431 -0.62 24.78 -6.75
N SER A 432 0.12 25.80 -7.17
CA SER A 432 0.57 26.87 -6.28
C SER A 432 -0.60 27.77 -5.85
N ASP A 433 -0.43 28.52 -4.76
CA ASP A 433 -1.46 29.42 -4.26
C ASP A 433 -1.83 30.51 -5.30
N LYS A 434 -0.85 31.01 -6.08
CA LYS A 434 -1.08 31.97 -7.18
C LYS A 434 -1.93 31.37 -8.31
N GLU A 435 -1.73 30.10 -8.64
CA GLU A 435 -2.52 29.43 -9.68
C GLU A 435 -3.96 29.20 -9.23
N LYS A 436 -4.17 28.87 -7.96
CA LYS A 436 -5.52 28.71 -7.37
C LYS A 436 -6.33 30.02 -7.45
N GLU A 437 -5.72 31.16 -7.13
CA GLU A 437 -6.34 32.45 -7.27
C GLU A 437 -6.75 32.77 -8.72
N ASN A 438 -5.91 32.41 -9.69
CA ASN A 438 -6.20 32.63 -11.12
C ASN A 438 -7.34 31.74 -11.63
N PHE A 439 -7.46 30.51 -11.14
CA PHE A 439 -8.58 29.63 -11.50
C PHE A 439 -9.90 30.14 -10.92
N GLN A 440 -9.91 30.68 -9.72
CA GLN A 440 -11.11 31.30 -9.12
C GLN A 440 -11.60 32.52 -9.93
N ARG A 441 -10.70 33.37 -10.42
CA ARG A 441 -11.05 34.53 -11.25
C ARG A 441 -11.65 34.18 -12.62
N LYS A 442 -11.41 32.95 -13.11
CA LYS A 442 -11.98 32.48 -14.40
C LYS A 442 -13.36 31.82 -14.24
N LEU A 443 -13.79 31.55 -13.01
CA LEU A 443 -15.09 30.95 -12.70
C LEU A 443 -16.17 32.03 -12.41
N PHE A 444 -15.78 33.30 -12.35
CA PHE A 444 -16.63 34.49 -12.24
C PHE A 444 -16.37 35.39 -13.44
#